data_4d54648a4a8903ab9c2db6e27c62046d
#
_entry.id   4d54648a4a8903ab9c2db6e27c62046d
#
_cell.length_a   1.000
_cell.length_b   1.000
_cell.length_c   1.000
_cell.angle_alpha   90.00
_cell.angle_beta   90.00
_cell.angle_gamma   90.00
#
_symmetry.space_group_name_H-M   'P 1'
#
loop_
_entity.id
_entity.type
_entity.pdbx_description
1 polymer ?
#
loop_
_entity_poly.entity_id
_entity_poly.type
_entity_poly.pdbx_seq_one_letter_code
_entity_poly.pdbx_strand_id
1 'polypeptide(L)'
;MPIRRIMPACLLFLILTATPLCAEENQLHGNIFDPGHLTPIDSRLKVQAGDPAPDFTLPAVSGRSVRLSQFRGQKNVVLSFVPAAWTPVCSGQWPGYNLVKDLFNVNDTVMLGITVDNIPTLHAWTREMGGLWFDVLSDFWPHGAVADAYGVLRSDGTAERALIFIDKQGIISSAMVFDINERPDLKVCVDEVEKLGQP
;
A
#
# COMPACT_ATOMS: atom_id res chain seq x y z
N MET A 1 -40.41 -41.05 66.26
CA MET A 1 -40.52 -41.03 64.78
C MET A 1 -40.13 -39.62 64.33
N PRO A 2 -38.94 -39.41 63.76
CA PRO A 2 -38.59 -38.09 63.27
C PRO A 2 -38.89 -37.99 61.75
N ILE A 3 -39.54 -36.89 61.41
CA ILE A 3 -39.95 -36.52 60.05
C ILE A 3 -38.74 -35.98 59.33
N ARG A 4 -38.26 -36.67 58.28
CA ARG A 4 -37.22 -36.21 57.37
C ARG A 4 -37.81 -35.13 56.42
N ARG A 5 -37.30 -33.90 56.57
CA ARG A 5 -37.55 -32.82 55.59
C ARG A 5 -36.66 -33.01 54.41
N ILE A 6 -37.27 -33.20 53.23
CA ILE A 6 -36.59 -33.24 51.91
C ILE A 6 -36.47 -31.81 51.46
N MET A 7 -35.21 -31.29 51.32
CA MET A 7 -34.95 -30.00 50.67
C MET A 7 -34.94 -30.22 49.14
N PRO A 8 -35.61 -29.37 48.35
CA PRO A 8 -35.49 -29.43 46.90
C PRO A 8 -34.16 -28.83 46.48
N ALA A 9 -33.42 -29.59 45.65
CA ALA A 9 -32.21 -29.14 44.98
C ALA A 9 -32.58 -28.09 43.93
N CYS A 10 -32.17 -26.87 44.14
CA CYS A 10 -32.26 -25.79 43.13
C CYS A 10 -31.23 -26.05 42.05
N LEU A 11 -31.66 -26.52 40.89
CA LEU A 11 -30.79 -26.64 39.69
C LEU A 11 -30.61 -25.22 39.13
N LEU A 12 -29.41 -24.67 39.32
CA LEU A 12 -29.00 -23.41 38.72
C LEU A 12 -28.66 -23.67 37.25
N PHE A 13 -29.58 -23.31 36.35
CA PHE A 13 -29.30 -23.30 34.92
C PHE A 13 -28.39 -22.11 34.58
N LEU A 14 -27.12 -22.39 34.34
CA LEU A 14 -26.18 -21.42 33.77
C LEU A 14 -26.54 -21.22 32.31
N ILE A 15 -27.27 -20.15 31.98
CA ILE A 15 -27.49 -19.73 30.59
C ILE A 15 -26.20 -19.11 30.12
N LEU A 16 -25.39 -19.87 29.36
CA LEU A 16 -24.29 -19.34 28.58
C LEU A 16 -24.90 -18.48 27.45
N THR A 17 -24.98 -17.18 27.63
CA THR A 17 -25.26 -16.26 26.54
C THR A 17 -24.03 -16.21 25.63
N ALA A 18 -24.04 -16.97 24.55
CA ALA A 18 -23.10 -16.77 23.46
C ALA A 18 -23.36 -15.39 22.87
N THR A 19 -22.50 -14.42 23.19
CA THR A 19 -22.45 -13.16 22.45
C THR A 19 -22.08 -13.51 21.01
N PRO A 20 -22.88 -13.07 20.01
CA PRO A 20 -22.46 -13.25 18.64
C PRO A 20 -21.14 -12.48 18.47
N LEU A 21 -20.09 -13.19 18.02
CA LEU A 21 -18.87 -12.59 17.53
C LEU A 21 -19.32 -11.84 16.26
N CYS A 22 -19.65 -10.54 16.40
CA CYS A 22 -19.78 -9.67 15.25
C CYS A 22 -18.41 -9.70 14.57
N ALA A 23 -18.33 -10.36 13.41
CA ALA A 23 -17.24 -10.14 12.48
C ALA A 23 -17.16 -8.62 12.31
N GLU A 24 -16.01 -8.01 12.66
CA GLU A 24 -15.75 -6.60 12.36
C GLU A 24 -15.94 -6.44 10.85
N GLU A 25 -17.06 -5.85 10.48
CA GLU A 25 -17.35 -5.47 9.11
C GLU A 25 -16.19 -4.57 8.67
N ASN A 26 -15.53 -4.93 7.57
CA ASN A 26 -14.34 -4.25 7.09
C ASN A 26 -14.65 -2.73 6.95
N GLN A 27 -14.21 -1.93 7.92
CA GLN A 27 -14.58 -0.50 8.07
C GLN A 27 -14.22 0.32 6.84
N LEU A 28 -13.29 -0.16 6.00
CA LEU A 28 -12.93 0.43 4.72
C LEU A 28 -14.14 0.68 3.82
N HIS A 29 -15.12 -0.24 3.77
CA HIS A 29 -16.27 -0.12 2.86
C HIS A 29 -17.15 1.09 3.11
N GLY A 30 -17.24 1.59 4.36
CA GLY A 30 -18.03 2.76 4.71
C GLY A 30 -17.35 4.10 4.40
N ASN A 31 -16.03 4.11 4.18
CA ASN A 31 -15.22 5.32 4.03
C ASN A 31 -14.59 5.47 2.63
N ILE A 32 -14.84 4.55 1.72
CA ILE A 32 -14.32 4.61 0.36
C ILE A 32 -15.09 5.66 -0.44
N PHE A 33 -14.36 6.60 -1.02
CA PHE A 33 -14.88 7.56 -1.99
C PHE A 33 -14.67 7.00 -3.41
N ASP A 34 -15.75 6.75 -4.13
CA ASP A 34 -15.69 6.33 -5.53
C ASP A 34 -15.72 7.56 -6.44
N PRO A 35 -14.61 7.90 -7.12
CA PRO A 35 -14.54 9.02 -8.04
C PRO A 35 -15.24 8.75 -9.39
N GLY A 36 -15.79 7.56 -9.59
CA GLY A 36 -16.29 7.11 -10.89
C GLY A 36 -15.15 6.75 -11.86
N HIS A 37 -15.47 6.70 -13.16
CA HIS A 37 -14.50 6.39 -14.19
C HIS A 37 -13.68 7.62 -14.58
N LEU A 38 -12.36 7.53 -14.47
CA LEU A 38 -11.42 8.60 -14.75
C LEU A 38 -10.70 8.37 -16.10
N THR A 39 -10.08 9.42 -16.64
CA THR A 39 -9.19 9.29 -17.80
C THR A 39 -8.07 8.31 -17.48
N PRO A 40 -7.90 7.21 -18.25
CA PRO A 40 -6.98 6.11 -17.91
C PRO A 40 -5.56 6.54 -17.59
N ILE A 41 -4.97 7.40 -18.45
CA ILE A 41 -3.62 7.97 -18.27
C ILE A 41 -3.69 9.44 -18.65
N ASP A 42 -3.17 10.31 -17.78
CA ASP A 42 -3.26 11.78 -17.94
C ASP A 42 -1.88 12.45 -17.80
N SER A 43 -0.81 11.68 -17.83
CA SER A 43 0.55 12.18 -17.71
C SER A 43 1.49 11.55 -18.76
N ARG A 44 2.74 11.95 -18.75
CA ARG A 44 3.79 11.36 -19.58
C ARG A 44 5.04 11.12 -18.74
N LEU A 45 5.51 9.86 -18.72
CA LEU A 45 6.78 9.50 -18.09
C LEU A 45 7.91 10.44 -18.56
N LYS A 46 8.68 10.91 -17.59
CA LYS A 46 9.91 11.70 -17.78
C LYS A 46 11.16 10.84 -17.63
N VAL A 47 10.98 9.55 -17.31
CA VAL A 47 12.04 8.58 -17.06
C VAL A 47 11.81 7.32 -17.90
N GLN A 48 12.89 6.59 -18.20
CA GLN A 48 12.87 5.33 -18.93
C GLN A 48 13.91 4.36 -18.38
N ALA A 49 13.86 3.10 -18.83
CA ALA A 49 14.89 2.12 -18.51
C ALA A 49 16.28 2.60 -18.95
N GLY A 50 17.27 2.45 -18.06
CA GLY A 50 18.64 2.92 -18.25
C GLY A 50 18.91 4.32 -17.64
N ASP A 51 17.89 5.09 -17.32
CA ASP A 51 18.08 6.39 -16.68
C ASP A 51 18.43 6.24 -15.20
N PRO A 52 19.26 7.14 -14.63
CA PRO A 52 19.39 7.25 -13.18
C PRO A 52 18.06 7.71 -12.57
N ALA A 53 17.60 7.00 -11.55
CA ALA A 53 16.37 7.36 -10.85
C ALA A 53 16.51 8.73 -10.15
N PRO A 54 15.58 9.70 -10.38
CA PRO A 54 15.54 10.95 -9.66
C PRO A 54 15.53 10.74 -8.14
N ASP A 55 16.53 11.29 -7.43
CA ASP A 55 16.60 11.16 -5.98
C ASP A 55 15.55 12.04 -5.29
N PHE A 56 15.05 11.57 -4.18
CA PHE A 56 14.07 12.30 -3.37
C PHE A 56 14.25 12.01 -1.88
N THR A 57 13.63 12.85 -1.05
CA THR A 57 13.47 12.60 0.39
C THR A 57 12.04 12.92 0.76
N LEU A 58 11.28 11.93 1.23
CA LEU A 58 9.89 12.08 1.61
C LEU A 58 9.64 11.62 3.05
N PRO A 59 8.67 12.24 3.76
CA PRO A 59 8.22 11.74 5.05
C PRO A 59 7.41 10.45 4.87
N ALA A 60 7.63 9.49 5.78
CA ALA A 60 6.89 8.24 5.84
C ALA A 60 5.85 8.24 6.96
N VAL A 61 4.78 7.45 6.81
CA VAL A 61 3.78 7.19 7.85
C VAL A 61 4.41 6.63 9.13
N SER A 62 5.53 5.93 9.01
CA SER A 62 6.34 5.45 10.15
C SER A 62 7.01 6.56 10.98
N GLY A 63 6.87 7.83 10.59
CA GLY A 63 7.51 8.98 11.24
C GLY A 63 8.97 9.19 10.83
N ARG A 64 9.52 8.35 9.95
CA ARG A 64 10.87 8.50 9.40
C ARG A 64 10.86 9.37 8.15
N SER A 65 12.03 9.90 7.80
CA SER A 65 12.29 10.45 6.48
C SER A 65 13.03 9.41 5.64
N VAL A 66 12.51 9.11 4.45
CA VAL A 66 13.07 8.10 3.55
C VAL A 66 13.67 8.81 2.34
N ARG A 67 14.95 8.55 2.08
CA ARG A 67 15.66 9.01 0.89
C ARG A 67 15.88 7.85 -0.06
N LEU A 68 15.59 8.02 -1.36
CA LEU A 68 15.78 6.95 -2.33
C LEU A 68 17.24 6.48 -2.39
N SER A 69 18.20 7.41 -2.43
CA SER A 69 19.63 7.06 -2.53
C SER A 69 20.18 6.30 -1.32
N GLN A 70 19.47 6.21 -0.20
CA GLN A 70 19.90 5.41 0.95
C GLN A 70 19.94 3.90 0.64
N PHE A 71 19.21 3.45 -0.37
CA PHE A 71 19.16 2.04 -0.78
C PHE A 71 20.24 1.67 -1.78
N ARG A 72 20.93 2.67 -2.37
CA ARG A 72 21.94 2.45 -3.41
C ARG A 72 23.10 1.57 -2.88
N GLY A 73 23.48 0.58 -3.69
CA GLY A 73 24.48 -0.42 -3.33
C GLY A 73 24.00 -1.51 -2.38
N GLN A 74 22.75 -1.44 -1.89
CA GLN A 74 22.24 -2.36 -0.87
C GLN A 74 20.98 -3.11 -1.34
N LYS A 75 19.99 -2.39 -1.87
CA LYS A 75 18.69 -2.93 -2.22
C LYS A 75 18.22 -2.43 -3.58
N ASN A 76 17.49 -3.29 -4.28
CA ASN A 76 16.62 -2.84 -5.35
C ASN A 76 15.41 -2.12 -4.76
N VAL A 77 14.78 -1.22 -5.52
CA VAL A 77 13.64 -0.44 -5.05
C VAL A 77 12.50 -0.51 -6.06
N VAL A 78 11.29 -0.76 -5.59
CA VAL A 78 10.06 -0.59 -6.36
C VAL A 78 9.31 0.62 -5.81
N LEU A 79 9.10 1.63 -6.64
CA LEU A 79 8.20 2.74 -6.32
C LEU A 79 6.81 2.38 -6.82
N SER A 80 5.83 2.34 -5.93
CA SER A 80 4.42 2.14 -6.26
C SER A 80 3.66 3.44 -6.03
N PHE A 81 3.42 4.17 -7.12
CA PHE A 81 2.57 5.35 -7.09
C PHE A 81 1.09 4.95 -7.18
N VAL A 82 0.27 5.57 -6.35
CA VAL A 82 -1.18 5.44 -6.43
C VAL A 82 -1.85 6.82 -6.36
N PRO A 83 -2.99 7.00 -7.03
CA PRO A 83 -3.65 8.31 -7.17
C PRO A 83 -4.05 8.95 -5.86
N ALA A 84 -4.82 8.25 -5.04
CA ALA A 84 -5.37 8.82 -3.82
C ALA A 84 -5.73 7.75 -2.78
N ALA A 85 -5.51 8.06 -1.51
CA ALA A 85 -6.05 7.31 -0.40
C ALA A 85 -7.59 7.26 -0.44
N TRP A 86 -8.17 6.23 0.18
CA TRP A 86 -9.62 6.06 0.33
C TRP A 86 -10.39 5.90 -0.98
N THR A 87 -9.74 5.46 -2.07
CA THR A 87 -10.39 5.10 -3.33
C THR A 87 -10.42 3.58 -3.52
N PRO A 88 -11.39 3.02 -4.29
CA PRO A 88 -11.61 1.57 -4.35
C PRO A 88 -10.40 0.80 -4.86
N VAL A 89 -9.83 1.23 -5.98
CA VAL A 89 -8.73 0.54 -6.66
C VAL A 89 -7.44 0.62 -5.84
N CYS A 90 -7.12 1.81 -5.27
CA CYS A 90 -5.93 2.00 -4.45
C CYS A 90 -5.99 1.20 -3.14
N SER A 91 -7.16 1.17 -2.48
CA SER A 91 -7.39 0.42 -1.24
C SER A 91 -7.31 -1.10 -1.43
N GLY A 92 -7.45 -1.59 -2.66
CA GLY A 92 -7.26 -3.00 -2.98
C GLY A 92 -5.87 -3.33 -3.53
N GLN A 93 -5.14 -2.37 -4.08
CA GLN A 93 -3.83 -2.59 -4.69
C GLN A 93 -2.74 -2.88 -3.65
N TRP A 94 -2.54 -1.98 -2.70
CA TRP A 94 -1.45 -2.11 -1.74
C TRP A 94 -1.57 -3.31 -0.80
N PRO A 95 -2.75 -3.65 -0.24
CA PRO A 95 -2.89 -4.90 0.51
C PRO A 95 -2.57 -6.17 -0.31
N GLY A 96 -2.82 -6.14 -1.62
CA GLY A 96 -2.46 -7.22 -2.53
C GLY A 96 -0.97 -7.55 -2.53
N TYR A 97 -0.11 -6.56 -2.32
CA TYR A 97 1.34 -6.79 -2.22
C TYR A 97 1.79 -7.51 -0.95
N ASN A 98 0.93 -7.65 0.07
CA ASN A 98 1.24 -8.46 1.25
C ASN A 98 1.44 -9.94 0.88
N LEU A 99 0.84 -10.41 -0.21
CA LEU A 99 0.97 -11.80 -0.70
C LEU A 99 2.37 -12.12 -1.25
N VAL A 100 3.14 -11.11 -1.64
CA VAL A 100 4.44 -11.28 -2.31
C VAL A 100 5.62 -10.73 -1.48
N LYS A 101 5.42 -10.46 -0.21
CA LYS A 101 6.47 -9.95 0.69
C LYS A 101 7.75 -10.77 0.66
N ASP A 102 7.63 -12.10 0.70
CA ASP A 102 8.80 -12.99 0.73
C ASP A 102 9.59 -12.93 -0.58
N LEU A 103 8.93 -12.74 -1.71
CA LEU A 103 9.58 -12.53 -3.00
C LEU A 103 10.50 -11.29 -2.98
N PHE A 104 10.03 -10.19 -2.39
CA PHE A 104 10.84 -8.99 -2.23
C PHE A 104 12.07 -9.22 -1.36
N ASN A 105 11.89 -9.96 -0.26
CA ASN A 105 13.00 -10.28 0.66
C ASN A 105 14.08 -11.11 -0.01
N VAL A 106 13.72 -12.16 -0.76
CA VAL A 106 14.69 -13.06 -1.41
C VAL A 106 15.41 -12.40 -2.60
N ASN A 107 14.83 -11.34 -3.18
CA ASN A 107 15.41 -10.57 -4.28
C ASN A 107 16.09 -9.27 -3.79
N ASP A 108 16.35 -9.14 -2.50
CA ASP A 108 16.96 -7.92 -1.93
C ASP A 108 16.26 -6.62 -2.34
N THR A 109 14.93 -6.65 -2.44
CA THR A 109 14.13 -5.56 -2.95
C THR A 109 13.26 -4.95 -1.84
N VAL A 110 13.10 -3.64 -1.85
CA VAL A 110 12.15 -2.91 -1.01
C VAL A 110 11.06 -2.29 -1.87
N MET A 111 9.86 -2.16 -1.30
CA MET A 111 8.78 -1.38 -1.90
C MET A 111 8.61 -0.07 -1.15
N LEU A 112 8.33 1.00 -1.87
CA LEU A 112 7.93 2.30 -1.33
C LEU A 112 6.60 2.69 -1.97
N GLY A 113 5.54 2.78 -1.17
CA GLY A 113 4.25 3.30 -1.64
C GLY A 113 4.28 4.83 -1.59
N ILE A 114 3.88 5.50 -2.67
CA ILE A 114 3.92 6.96 -2.78
C ILE A 114 2.56 7.49 -3.26
N THR A 115 2.08 8.53 -2.61
CA THR A 115 0.90 9.29 -3.03
C THR A 115 1.06 10.75 -2.63
N VAL A 116 0.30 11.64 -3.25
CA VAL A 116 0.27 13.07 -2.93
C VAL A 116 -0.54 13.41 -1.67
N ASP A 117 -1.10 12.42 -0.99
CA ASP A 117 -1.84 12.61 0.26
C ASP A 117 -0.93 12.98 1.43
N ASN A 118 -1.48 13.69 2.42
CA ASN A 118 -0.75 14.05 3.63
C ASN A 118 -0.63 12.87 4.62
N ILE A 119 0.34 12.96 5.53
CA ILE A 119 0.64 11.91 6.53
C ILE A 119 -0.57 11.50 7.38
N PRO A 120 -1.38 12.40 7.97
CA PRO A 120 -2.55 12.00 8.74
C PRO A 120 -3.55 11.15 7.95
N THR A 121 -3.82 11.52 6.69
CA THR A 121 -4.68 10.74 5.78
C THR A 121 -4.11 9.35 5.53
N LEU A 122 -2.82 9.26 5.19
CA LEU A 122 -2.14 8.00 4.94
C LEU A 122 -2.08 7.12 6.19
N HIS A 123 -1.86 7.71 7.37
CA HIS A 123 -1.84 6.97 8.62
C HIS A 123 -3.20 6.29 8.90
N ALA A 124 -4.30 7.03 8.76
CA ALA A 124 -5.63 6.49 8.95
C ALA A 124 -5.92 5.39 7.91
N TRP A 125 -5.64 5.67 6.63
CA TRP A 125 -5.92 4.74 5.54
C TRP A 125 -5.13 3.42 5.63
N THR A 126 -3.82 3.48 5.91
CA THR A 126 -2.98 2.27 6.03
C THR A 126 -3.38 1.40 7.22
N ARG A 127 -3.87 2.00 8.31
CA ARG A 127 -4.41 1.25 9.46
C ARG A 127 -5.69 0.49 9.09
N GLU A 128 -6.61 1.14 8.38
CA GLU A 128 -7.85 0.49 7.92
C GLU A 128 -7.58 -0.66 6.93
N MET A 129 -6.49 -0.59 6.15
CA MET A 129 -6.05 -1.67 5.28
C MET A 129 -5.44 -2.87 6.03
N GLY A 130 -5.36 -2.85 7.36
CA GLY A 130 -4.75 -3.91 8.16
C GLY A 130 -3.22 -3.85 8.23
N GLY A 131 -2.62 -2.75 7.78
CA GLY A 131 -1.18 -2.54 7.74
C GLY A 131 -0.50 -3.09 6.49
N LEU A 132 0.67 -2.52 6.22
CA LEU A 132 1.51 -2.85 5.07
C LEU A 132 2.92 -3.15 5.56
N TRP A 133 3.62 -4.05 4.88
CA TRP A 133 5.00 -4.44 5.23
C TRP A 133 6.05 -3.44 4.72
N PHE A 134 5.66 -2.48 3.88
CA PHE A 134 6.54 -1.48 3.27
C PHE A 134 6.20 -0.07 3.74
N ASP A 135 7.15 0.87 3.57
CA ASP A 135 6.95 2.26 3.92
C ASP A 135 5.99 2.95 2.93
N VAL A 136 5.04 3.71 3.48
CA VAL A 136 4.16 4.60 2.72
C VAL A 136 4.62 6.03 2.92
N LEU A 137 4.87 6.71 1.81
CA LEU A 137 5.48 8.03 1.73
C LEU A 137 4.48 9.06 1.21
N SER A 138 4.61 10.27 1.72
CA SER A 138 3.77 11.41 1.37
C SER A 138 4.53 12.39 0.47
N ASP A 139 4.10 12.53 -0.77
CA ASP A 139 4.57 13.54 -1.73
C ASP A 139 3.64 14.78 -1.72
N PHE A 140 3.13 15.11 -0.51
CA PHE A 140 2.17 16.20 -0.32
C PHE A 140 2.79 17.58 -0.52
N TRP A 141 4.05 17.78 -0.10
CA TRP A 141 4.69 19.09 -0.20
C TRP A 141 6.20 19.03 -0.49
N PRO A 142 6.72 19.77 -1.49
CA PRO A 142 5.96 20.50 -2.52
C PRO A 142 5.05 19.55 -3.29
N HIS A 143 3.81 19.96 -3.55
CA HIS A 143 2.75 19.07 -4.02
C HIS A 143 3.16 18.27 -5.27
N GLY A 144 3.24 16.94 -5.13
CA GLY A 144 3.53 16.03 -6.22
C GLY A 144 4.92 16.21 -6.85
N ALA A 145 5.89 16.81 -6.12
CA ALA A 145 7.20 17.11 -6.70
C ALA A 145 7.95 15.84 -7.16
N VAL A 146 7.80 14.74 -6.43
CA VAL A 146 8.41 13.45 -6.81
C VAL A 146 7.61 12.83 -7.96
N ALA A 147 6.29 12.82 -7.90
CA ALA A 147 5.44 12.35 -8.99
C ALA A 147 5.73 13.12 -10.30
N ASP A 148 5.91 14.45 -10.22
CA ASP A 148 6.29 15.28 -11.38
C ASP A 148 7.67 14.92 -11.91
N ALA A 149 8.67 14.70 -11.04
CA ALA A 149 10.03 14.34 -11.45
C ALA A 149 10.08 13.03 -12.25
N TYR A 150 9.21 12.08 -11.91
CA TYR A 150 9.06 10.82 -12.65
C TYR A 150 8.09 10.94 -13.84
N GLY A 151 7.35 12.04 -13.97
CA GLY A 151 6.35 12.24 -15.02
C GLY A 151 5.09 11.45 -14.80
N VAL A 152 4.70 11.25 -13.54
CA VAL A 152 3.48 10.56 -13.12
C VAL A 152 2.54 11.44 -12.30
N LEU A 153 2.71 12.76 -12.34
CA LEU A 153 1.76 13.72 -11.78
C LEU A 153 0.69 14.03 -12.84
N ARG A 154 -0.57 13.82 -12.51
CA ARG A 154 -1.74 14.08 -13.35
C ARG A 154 -2.14 15.56 -13.33
N SER A 155 -2.94 15.97 -14.29
CA SER A 155 -3.44 17.34 -14.40
C SER A 155 -4.38 17.75 -13.25
N ASP A 156 -5.02 16.77 -12.59
CA ASP A 156 -5.86 16.97 -11.40
C ASP A 156 -5.05 17.07 -10.09
N GLY A 157 -3.73 16.96 -10.16
CA GLY A 157 -2.83 17.03 -9.01
C GLY A 157 -2.67 15.71 -8.25
N THR A 158 -3.31 14.62 -8.66
CA THR A 158 -3.06 13.28 -8.11
C THR A 158 -1.88 12.60 -8.81
N ALA A 159 -1.37 11.50 -8.26
CA ALA A 159 -0.41 10.68 -8.98
C ALA A 159 -1.10 9.70 -9.93
N GLU A 160 -0.40 9.27 -10.98
CA GLU A 160 -0.80 8.11 -11.76
C GLU A 160 -0.71 6.83 -10.93
N ARG A 161 -1.32 5.78 -11.44
CA ARG A 161 -1.04 4.42 -11.02
C ARG A 161 0.20 3.93 -11.76
N ALA A 162 1.35 3.93 -11.09
CA ALA A 162 2.62 3.61 -11.73
C ALA A 162 3.50 2.71 -10.87
N LEU A 163 4.31 1.88 -11.53
CA LEU A 163 5.37 1.08 -10.92
C LEU A 163 6.70 1.45 -11.59
N ILE A 164 7.70 1.81 -10.78
CA ILE A 164 9.05 2.09 -11.23
C ILE A 164 10.00 1.13 -10.52
N PHE A 165 10.74 0.37 -11.27
CA PHE A 165 11.68 -0.63 -10.78
C PHE A 165 13.10 -0.10 -10.92
N ILE A 166 13.86 -0.11 -9.83
CA ILE A 166 15.18 0.52 -9.73
C ILE A 166 16.14 -0.52 -9.17
N ASP A 167 17.27 -0.70 -9.85
CA ASP A 167 18.32 -1.63 -9.41
C ASP A 167 19.15 -1.07 -8.23
N LYS A 168 20.04 -1.90 -7.69
CA LYS A 168 20.95 -1.53 -6.59
C LYS A 168 21.89 -0.37 -6.96
N GLN A 169 22.16 -0.14 -8.24
CA GLN A 169 22.99 0.98 -8.71
C GLN A 169 22.20 2.29 -8.74
N GLY A 170 20.87 2.24 -8.57
CA GLY A 170 19.98 3.37 -8.66
C GLY A 170 19.59 3.70 -10.09
N ILE A 171 19.69 2.72 -11.00
CA ILE A 171 19.27 2.84 -12.39
C ILE A 171 17.89 2.24 -12.55
N ILE A 172 17.03 2.89 -13.32
CA ILE A 172 15.69 2.40 -13.63
C ILE A 172 15.82 1.18 -14.56
N SER A 173 15.33 0.05 -14.11
CA SER A 173 15.20 -1.17 -14.89
C SER A 173 13.94 -1.16 -15.73
N SER A 174 12.83 -0.66 -15.18
CA SER A 174 11.53 -0.59 -15.84
C SER A 174 10.66 0.51 -15.24
N ALA A 175 9.83 1.15 -16.06
CA ALA A 175 8.87 2.18 -15.63
C ALA A 175 7.56 1.97 -16.40
N MET A 176 6.45 1.83 -15.67
CA MET A 176 5.13 1.53 -16.24
C MET A 176 4.06 2.40 -15.60
N VAL A 177 3.16 2.91 -16.45
CA VAL A 177 1.91 3.59 -16.02
C VAL A 177 0.75 2.70 -16.43
N PHE A 178 -0.22 2.53 -15.55
CA PHE A 178 -1.39 1.69 -15.73
C PHE A 178 -2.66 2.52 -15.77
N ASP A 179 -3.72 1.93 -16.32
CA ASP A 179 -5.06 2.52 -16.23
C ASP A 179 -5.42 2.79 -14.76
N ILE A 180 -5.78 4.05 -14.48
CA ILE A 180 -6.14 4.48 -13.12
C ILE A 180 -7.36 3.71 -12.57
N ASN A 181 -8.24 3.23 -13.44
CA ASN A 181 -9.48 2.54 -13.10
C ASN A 181 -9.31 1.06 -12.76
N GLU A 182 -8.11 0.49 -13.01
CA GLU A 182 -7.83 -0.93 -12.83
C GLU A 182 -6.60 -1.15 -11.95
N ARG A 183 -6.58 -2.25 -11.21
CA ARG A 183 -5.37 -2.68 -10.49
C ARG A 183 -4.40 -3.33 -11.48
N PRO A 184 -3.10 -2.97 -11.42
CA PRO A 184 -2.09 -3.73 -12.13
C PRO A 184 -2.15 -5.21 -11.76
N ASP A 185 -1.97 -6.10 -12.73
CA ASP A 185 -1.80 -7.51 -12.43
C ASP A 185 -0.58 -7.69 -11.50
N LEU A 186 -0.79 -8.38 -10.39
CA LEU A 186 0.28 -8.68 -9.43
C LEU A 186 1.46 -9.39 -10.09
N LYS A 187 1.18 -10.18 -11.13
CA LYS A 187 2.21 -10.88 -11.92
C LYS A 187 3.23 -9.92 -12.54
N VAL A 188 2.82 -8.74 -12.98
CA VAL A 188 3.76 -7.72 -13.52
C VAL A 188 4.79 -7.35 -12.45
N CYS A 189 4.32 -7.11 -11.20
CA CYS A 189 5.22 -6.78 -10.11
C CYS A 189 6.16 -7.96 -9.76
N VAL A 190 5.63 -9.19 -9.75
CA VAL A 190 6.41 -10.41 -9.51
C VAL A 190 7.51 -10.58 -10.55
N ASP A 191 7.16 -10.56 -11.83
CA ASP A 191 8.11 -10.77 -12.95
C ASP A 191 9.25 -9.74 -12.94
N GLU A 192 8.95 -8.47 -12.66
CA GLU A 192 9.96 -7.41 -12.62
C GLU A 192 10.86 -7.50 -11.38
N VAL A 193 10.32 -7.87 -10.22
CA VAL A 193 11.13 -8.09 -9.00
C VAL A 193 12.07 -9.29 -9.18
N GLU A 194 11.61 -10.36 -9.81
CA GLU A 194 12.47 -11.53 -10.13
C GLU A 194 13.61 -11.15 -11.07
N LYS A 195 13.36 -10.29 -12.07
CA LYS A 195 14.42 -9.78 -12.97
C LYS A 195 15.46 -8.95 -12.21
N LEU A 196 15.03 -8.10 -11.26
CA LEU A 196 15.94 -7.31 -10.43
C LEU A 196 16.83 -8.17 -9.53
N GLY A 197 16.37 -9.35 -9.14
CA GLY A 197 17.12 -10.29 -8.30
C GLY A 197 18.14 -11.13 -9.06
N GLN A 198 18.12 -11.10 -10.40
CA GLN A 198 19.08 -11.82 -11.22
C GLN A 198 20.45 -11.11 -11.22
N PRO A 199 21.56 -11.88 -11.19
CA PRO A 199 22.92 -11.33 -11.16
C PRO A 199 23.30 -10.62 -12.47
#